data_4a2a4c52a76aa84b4f6e2587305ee851
#
_entry.id   4a2a4c52a76aa84b4f6e2587305ee851
#
_cell.length_a   1.000
_cell.length_b   1.000
_cell.length_c   1.000
_cell.angle_alpha   90.00
_cell.angle_beta   90.00
_cell.angle_gamma   90.00
#
_symmetry.space_group_name_H-M   'P 1'
#
loop_
_entity.id
_entity.type
_entity.pdbx_description
1 polymer ?
#
loop_
_entity_poly.entity_id
_entity_poly.type
_entity_poly.pdbx_seq_one_letter_code
_entity_poly.pdbx_strand_id
1 'polypeptide(L)'
;RSVLTNEGKKMIGDSLFYDRNAGYGEAFYNVWMNDSVNKNVLKGDYCFYNELSGGALATDRAVAIDYSQGDSLYMHADTLRLVTFYMDTDSMYREMRAYHKVRIFRTDVQAVCDSLVYSSKDSCLSLYTDPILWQGPQQLLGEEIKVYMNDSTIDWAHIINQALAVEM
;
A
#
# COMPACT_ATOMS: atom_id res chain seq x y z
N ARG A 1 -18.40 17.84 4.54
CA ARG A 1 -17.84 16.64 3.92
C ARG A 1 -18.02 16.71 2.41
N SER A 2 -16.93 16.61 1.69
CA SER A 2 -16.91 16.76 0.24
C SER A 2 -16.63 15.43 -0.45
N VAL A 3 -17.20 15.25 -1.66
CA VAL A 3 -17.06 14.01 -2.42
C VAL A 3 -16.69 14.34 -3.86
N LEU A 4 -15.67 13.64 -4.38
CA LEU A 4 -15.28 13.71 -5.79
C LEU A 4 -15.31 12.29 -6.36
N THR A 5 -15.94 12.10 -7.52
CA THR A 5 -15.98 10.80 -8.19
C THR A 5 -15.50 10.91 -9.64
N ASN A 6 -14.75 9.91 -10.10
CA ASN A 6 -14.27 9.85 -11.47
C ASN A 6 -13.87 8.40 -11.82
N GLU A 7 -14.51 7.81 -12.82
CA GLU A 7 -14.13 6.50 -13.40
C GLU A 7 -13.85 5.40 -12.38
N GLY A 8 -14.77 5.19 -11.44
CA GLY A 8 -14.64 4.17 -10.42
C GLY A 8 -13.80 4.58 -9.21
N LYS A 9 -13.28 5.80 -9.21
CA LYS A 9 -12.55 6.36 -8.08
C LYS A 9 -13.42 7.34 -7.33
N LYS A 10 -13.35 7.26 -6.00
CA LYS A 10 -14.14 8.13 -5.13
C LYS A 10 -13.25 8.67 -4.01
N MET A 11 -13.22 9.98 -3.88
CA MET A 11 -12.46 10.66 -2.84
C MET A 11 -13.43 11.41 -1.94
N ILE A 12 -13.31 11.19 -0.64
CA ILE A 12 -14.12 11.85 0.39
C ILE A 12 -13.17 12.50 1.39
N GLY A 13 -13.47 13.70 1.80
CA GLY A 13 -12.70 14.42 2.83
C GLY A 13 -13.51 15.57 3.39
N ASP A 14 -13.02 16.17 4.45
CA ASP A 14 -13.66 17.37 5.01
C ASP A 14 -13.53 18.54 4.04
N SER A 15 -12.40 18.60 3.31
CA SER A 15 -12.16 19.61 2.29
C SER A 15 -11.50 18.97 1.08
N LEU A 16 -11.94 19.32 -0.12
CA LEU A 16 -11.40 18.85 -1.38
C LEU A 16 -11.03 20.01 -2.29
N PHE A 17 -9.90 19.85 -2.99
CA PHE A 17 -9.50 20.73 -4.08
C PHE A 17 -9.23 19.85 -5.31
N TYR A 18 -9.71 20.32 -6.47
CA TYR A 18 -9.51 19.59 -7.72
C TYR A 18 -9.17 20.55 -8.84
N ASP A 19 -8.08 20.28 -9.57
CA ASP A 19 -7.67 21.04 -10.74
C ASP A 19 -7.83 20.17 -11.99
N ARG A 20 -8.85 20.47 -12.78
CA ARG A 20 -9.17 19.67 -13.97
C ARG A 20 -8.06 19.77 -15.02
N ASN A 21 -7.45 20.93 -15.19
CA ASN A 21 -6.44 21.15 -16.23
C ASN A 21 -5.14 20.43 -15.88
N ALA A 22 -4.73 20.46 -14.62
CA ALA A 22 -3.56 19.77 -14.14
C ALA A 22 -3.82 18.28 -13.86
N GLY A 23 -5.09 17.88 -13.79
CA GLY A 23 -5.49 16.50 -13.56
C GLY A 23 -5.18 15.99 -12.16
N TYR A 24 -5.23 16.84 -11.12
CA TYR A 24 -4.98 16.38 -9.78
C TYR A 24 -6.02 16.84 -8.78
N GLY A 25 -6.13 16.09 -7.69
CA GLY A 25 -6.98 16.42 -6.57
C GLY A 25 -6.23 16.29 -5.25
N GLU A 26 -6.60 17.11 -4.28
CA GLU A 26 -6.13 17.07 -2.92
C GLU A 26 -7.30 17.00 -1.96
N ALA A 27 -7.13 16.26 -0.88
CA ALA A 27 -8.15 16.13 0.16
C ALA A 27 -7.52 16.29 1.53
N PHE A 28 -8.26 16.93 2.43
CA PHE A 28 -7.78 17.29 3.76
C PHE A 28 -8.74 16.78 4.81
N TYR A 29 -8.20 16.15 5.84
CA TYR A 29 -8.86 15.64 7.04
C TYR A 29 -9.92 14.59 6.76
N ASN A 30 -9.79 13.47 7.45
CA ASN A 30 -10.69 12.32 7.35
C ASN A 30 -10.86 11.86 5.90
N VAL A 31 -9.75 11.74 5.19
CA VAL A 31 -9.76 11.41 3.79
C VAL A 31 -9.93 9.90 3.60
N TRP A 32 -10.79 9.55 2.65
CA TRP A 32 -11.01 8.18 2.21
C TRP A 32 -11.07 8.18 0.69
N MET A 33 -10.13 7.50 0.06
CA MET A 33 -10.02 7.44 -1.39
C MET A 33 -10.12 5.99 -1.82
N ASN A 34 -11.18 5.65 -2.55
CA ASN A 34 -11.45 4.29 -3.01
C ASN A 34 -11.32 4.19 -4.52
N ASP A 35 -10.60 3.19 -4.98
CA ASP A 35 -10.52 2.80 -6.38
C ASP A 35 -11.22 1.45 -6.52
N SER A 36 -12.45 1.44 -7.01
CA SER A 36 -13.24 0.22 -7.13
C SER A 36 -12.79 -0.66 -8.30
N VAL A 37 -12.08 -0.09 -9.28
CA VAL A 37 -11.53 -0.85 -10.40
C VAL A 37 -10.32 -1.67 -9.97
N ASN A 38 -9.38 -1.04 -9.28
CA ASN A 38 -8.17 -1.70 -8.78
C ASN A 38 -8.35 -2.29 -7.38
N LYS A 39 -9.50 -2.06 -6.75
CA LYS A 39 -9.90 -2.61 -5.46
C LYS A 39 -8.94 -2.27 -4.34
N ASN A 40 -8.71 -0.99 -4.16
CA ASN A 40 -7.91 -0.50 -3.05
C ASN A 40 -8.50 0.77 -2.44
N VAL A 41 -8.11 1.03 -1.19
CA VAL A 41 -8.48 2.22 -0.44
C VAL A 41 -7.22 2.86 0.09
N LEU A 42 -7.16 4.18 0.05
CA LEU A 42 -6.09 4.96 0.64
C LEU A 42 -6.72 5.97 1.60
N LYS A 43 -6.26 5.99 2.86
CA LYS A 43 -6.81 6.83 3.92
C LYS A 43 -5.70 7.66 4.55
N GLY A 44 -6.06 8.83 5.08
CA GLY A 44 -5.14 9.69 5.82
C GLY A 44 -5.80 11.02 6.14
N ASP A 45 -5.05 11.93 6.75
CA ASP A 45 -5.53 13.29 6.98
C ASP A 45 -5.14 14.23 5.83
N TYR A 46 -4.23 13.80 4.97
CA TYR A 46 -3.95 14.46 3.70
C TYR A 46 -3.77 13.39 2.62
N CYS A 47 -4.48 13.56 1.50
CA CYS A 47 -4.29 12.70 0.32
C CYS A 47 -4.21 13.55 -0.94
N PHE A 48 -3.40 13.07 -1.87
CA PHE A 48 -3.20 13.68 -3.18
C PHE A 48 -3.35 12.59 -4.25
N TYR A 49 -3.98 12.94 -5.35
CA TYR A 49 -4.13 12.02 -6.49
C TYR A 49 -3.89 12.77 -7.80
N ASN A 50 -3.10 12.17 -8.70
CA ASN A 50 -2.84 12.71 -10.03
C ASN A 50 -3.35 11.73 -11.08
N GLU A 51 -4.35 12.15 -11.85
CA GLU A 51 -4.98 11.31 -12.89
C GLU A 51 -4.03 11.03 -14.05
N LEU A 52 -3.16 11.98 -14.39
CA LEU A 52 -2.27 11.88 -15.55
C LEU A 52 -1.14 10.89 -15.32
N SER A 53 -0.58 10.87 -14.12
CA SER A 53 0.50 9.95 -13.75
C SER A 53 0.00 8.67 -13.10
N GLY A 54 -1.23 8.65 -12.61
CA GLY A 54 -1.75 7.55 -11.80
C GLY A 54 -1.12 7.48 -10.42
N GLY A 55 -0.45 8.55 -9.98
CA GLY A 55 0.19 8.59 -8.68
C GLY A 55 -0.73 9.08 -7.57
N ALA A 56 -0.46 8.65 -6.36
CA ALA A 56 -1.21 9.07 -5.19
C ALA A 56 -0.29 9.14 -3.96
N LEU A 57 -0.70 9.92 -2.98
CA LEU A 57 0.04 10.10 -1.74
C LEU A 57 -0.95 10.23 -0.59
N ALA A 58 -0.65 9.61 0.54
CA ALA A 58 -1.38 9.81 1.79
C ALA A 58 -0.39 10.00 2.92
N THR A 59 -0.66 10.97 3.78
CA THR A 59 0.15 11.24 4.96
C THR A 59 -0.76 11.43 6.17
N ASP A 60 -0.15 11.47 7.35
CA ASP A 60 -0.84 11.67 8.63
C ASP A 60 -1.85 10.56 8.89
N ARG A 61 -1.42 9.55 9.59
CA ARG A 61 -2.18 8.33 9.87
C ARG A 61 -2.60 7.61 8.59
N ALA A 62 -1.66 7.48 7.67
CA ALA A 62 -1.95 6.88 6.37
C ALA A 62 -2.19 5.37 6.49
N VAL A 63 -3.23 4.90 5.80
CA VAL A 63 -3.59 3.48 5.72
C VAL A 63 -3.92 3.15 4.28
N ALA A 64 -3.32 2.08 3.77
CA ALA A 64 -3.72 1.50 2.49
C ALA A 64 -4.39 0.15 2.74
N ILE A 65 -5.45 -0.12 1.99
CA ILE A 65 -6.18 -1.38 2.08
C ILE A 65 -6.29 -1.94 0.67
N ASP A 66 -5.75 -3.13 0.45
CA ASP A 66 -5.91 -3.86 -0.81
C ASP A 66 -6.94 -4.96 -0.60
N TYR A 67 -8.08 -4.85 -1.27
CA TYR A 67 -9.15 -5.86 -1.21
C TYR A 67 -9.34 -6.56 -2.56
N SER A 68 -8.31 -6.53 -3.41
CA SER A 68 -8.33 -7.19 -4.72
C SER A 68 -8.24 -8.70 -4.63
N GLN A 69 -7.79 -9.23 -3.50
CA GLN A 69 -7.62 -10.66 -3.25
C GLN A 69 -8.59 -11.12 -2.16
N GLY A 70 -8.61 -12.42 -1.84
CA GLY A 70 -9.57 -12.99 -0.91
C GLY A 70 -9.61 -12.31 0.44
N ASP A 71 -8.45 -12.13 1.08
CA ASP A 71 -8.31 -11.42 2.33
C ASP A 71 -7.76 -10.02 2.08
N SER A 72 -8.25 -9.05 2.85
CA SER A 72 -7.76 -7.68 2.73
C SER A 72 -6.39 -7.52 3.39
N LEU A 73 -5.50 -6.84 2.68
CA LEU A 73 -4.18 -6.47 3.18
C LEU A 73 -4.23 -5.03 3.67
N TYR A 74 -3.88 -4.82 4.94
CA TYR A 74 -3.83 -3.49 5.57
C TYR A 74 -2.38 -3.07 5.74
N MET A 75 -2.09 -1.83 5.35
CA MET A 75 -0.76 -1.26 5.47
C MET A 75 -0.84 0.11 6.14
N HIS A 76 -0.14 0.27 7.26
CA HIS A 76 -0.05 1.53 8.02
C HIS A 76 1.34 2.09 7.90
N ALA A 77 1.46 3.39 7.71
CA ALA A 77 2.75 4.08 7.69
C ALA A 77 2.55 5.58 7.95
N ASP A 78 3.65 6.29 8.18
CA ASP A 78 3.59 7.75 8.24
C ASP A 78 3.25 8.34 6.88
N THR A 79 3.83 7.75 5.81
CA THR A 79 3.60 8.18 4.44
C THR A 79 3.41 6.96 3.55
N LEU A 80 2.36 7.00 2.71
CA LEU A 80 2.11 6.00 1.68
C LEU A 80 2.10 6.69 0.33
N ARG A 81 2.83 6.14 -0.63
CA ARG A 81 2.92 6.67 -1.99
C ARG A 81 2.63 5.58 -3.01
N LEU A 82 1.67 5.84 -3.87
CA LEU A 82 1.34 4.96 -5.00
C LEU A 82 1.99 5.51 -6.25
N VAL A 83 2.75 4.67 -6.96
CA VAL A 83 3.40 5.01 -8.22
C VAL A 83 2.89 4.06 -9.28
N THR A 84 2.48 4.58 -10.44
CA THR A 84 2.02 3.79 -11.58
C THR A 84 3.10 3.81 -12.67
N PHE A 85 3.48 2.63 -13.16
CA PHE A 85 4.46 2.47 -14.23
C PHE A 85 3.75 2.03 -15.52
N TYR A 86 4.19 2.57 -16.65
CA TYR A 86 3.66 2.23 -17.97
C TYR A 86 2.14 2.39 -18.05
N MET A 87 1.65 3.52 -17.54
CA MET A 87 0.22 3.81 -17.49
C MET A 87 -0.43 3.73 -18.86
N ASP A 88 -1.65 3.17 -18.90
CA ASP A 88 -2.45 3.00 -20.12
C ASP A 88 -1.81 2.06 -21.15
N THR A 89 -0.93 1.17 -20.71
CA THR A 89 -0.34 0.12 -21.54
C THR A 89 -0.63 -1.26 -20.95
N ASP A 90 -0.42 -2.30 -21.74
CA ASP A 90 -0.56 -3.69 -21.28
C ASP A 90 0.48 -4.06 -20.22
N SER A 91 1.56 -3.30 -20.13
CA SER A 91 2.63 -3.53 -19.17
C SER A 91 2.44 -2.74 -17.87
N MET A 92 1.31 -2.07 -17.69
CA MET A 92 1.06 -1.25 -16.51
C MET A 92 1.12 -2.06 -15.22
N TYR A 93 1.82 -1.52 -14.23
CA TYR A 93 1.80 -2.05 -12.89
C TYR A 93 1.97 -0.91 -11.88
N ARG A 94 1.73 -1.20 -10.61
CA ARG A 94 1.81 -0.20 -9.55
C ARG A 94 2.73 -0.65 -8.43
N GLU A 95 3.37 0.33 -7.79
CA GLU A 95 4.09 0.11 -6.54
C GLU A 95 3.47 0.98 -5.45
N MET A 96 3.23 0.37 -4.29
CA MET A 96 2.89 1.08 -3.08
C MET A 96 4.15 1.17 -2.24
N ARG A 97 4.61 2.40 -1.96
CA ARG A 97 5.79 2.67 -1.15
C ARG A 97 5.35 3.23 0.19
N ALA A 98 5.83 2.60 1.26
CA ALA A 98 5.49 3.00 2.61
C ALA A 98 6.75 3.41 3.35
N TYR A 99 6.68 4.55 4.06
CA TYR A 99 7.84 5.11 4.74
C TYR A 99 7.51 5.41 6.19
N HIS A 100 8.39 4.95 7.06
CA HIS A 100 8.44 5.14 8.50
C HIS A 100 7.32 4.45 9.26
N LYS A 101 7.72 3.65 10.23
CA LYS A 101 6.84 2.92 11.14
C LYS A 101 5.80 2.11 10.38
N VAL A 102 6.26 1.35 9.39
CA VAL A 102 5.38 0.56 8.54
C VAL A 102 4.90 -0.67 9.29
N ARG A 103 3.59 -0.92 9.23
CA ARG A 103 2.97 -2.13 9.76
C ARG A 103 2.03 -2.70 8.73
N ILE A 104 2.09 -4.01 8.55
CA ILE A 104 1.24 -4.74 7.62
C ILE A 104 0.45 -5.77 8.40
N PHE A 105 -0.81 -5.92 7.99
CA PHE A 105 -1.67 -6.93 8.55
C PHE A 105 -2.53 -7.56 7.46
N ARG A 106 -2.54 -8.88 7.43
CA ARG A 106 -3.53 -9.73 6.77
C ARG A 106 -3.76 -10.92 7.70
N THR A 107 -4.86 -11.65 7.57
CA THR A 107 -5.19 -12.72 8.52
C THR A 107 -4.10 -13.78 8.67
N ASP A 108 -3.30 -14.00 7.62
CA ASP A 108 -2.24 -15.00 7.62
C ASP A 108 -0.84 -14.44 7.92
N VAL A 109 -0.68 -13.11 7.97
CA VAL A 109 0.64 -12.50 8.10
C VAL A 109 0.57 -11.16 8.80
N GLN A 110 1.60 -10.87 9.60
CA GLN A 110 1.84 -9.53 10.18
C GLN A 110 3.31 -9.18 9.98
N ALA A 111 3.59 -7.92 9.77
CA ALA A 111 4.98 -7.47 9.62
C ALA A 111 5.15 -6.04 10.09
N VAL A 112 6.37 -5.72 10.53
CA VAL A 112 6.80 -4.36 10.85
C VAL A 112 8.14 -4.10 10.19
N CYS A 113 8.34 -2.86 9.73
CA CYS A 113 9.61 -2.41 9.18
C CYS A 113 9.62 -0.89 9.14
N ASP A 114 10.73 -0.29 8.71
CA ASP A 114 10.78 1.16 8.58
C ASP A 114 10.41 1.63 7.17
N SER A 115 10.69 0.83 6.16
CA SER A 115 10.24 1.12 4.80
C SER A 115 9.85 -0.15 4.06
N LEU A 116 8.96 0.00 3.08
CA LEU A 116 8.39 -1.12 2.37
C LEU A 116 8.02 -0.72 0.95
N VAL A 117 8.15 -1.66 0.02
CA VAL A 117 7.65 -1.52 -1.34
C VAL A 117 6.81 -2.75 -1.69
N TYR A 118 5.57 -2.54 -2.08
CA TYR A 118 4.72 -3.58 -2.66
C TYR A 118 4.60 -3.35 -4.16
N SER A 119 4.92 -4.38 -4.97
CA SER A 119 4.78 -4.33 -6.42
C SER A 119 3.65 -5.23 -6.88
N SER A 120 2.72 -4.68 -7.64
CA SER A 120 1.63 -5.47 -8.23
C SER A 120 2.10 -6.33 -9.40
N LYS A 121 3.29 -6.07 -9.94
CA LYS A 121 3.82 -6.82 -11.08
C LYS A 121 4.06 -8.29 -10.74
N ASP A 122 4.61 -8.54 -9.55
CA ASP A 122 4.95 -9.90 -9.10
C ASP A 122 4.32 -10.23 -7.75
N SER A 123 3.42 -9.38 -7.25
CA SER A 123 2.77 -9.52 -5.95
C SER A 123 3.77 -9.68 -4.81
N CYS A 124 4.84 -8.89 -4.86
CA CYS A 124 5.95 -8.99 -3.92
C CYS A 124 5.97 -7.80 -2.96
N LEU A 125 6.04 -8.11 -1.66
CA LEU A 125 6.33 -7.13 -0.60
C LEU A 125 7.81 -7.20 -0.30
N SER A 126 8.51 -6.07 -0.39
CA SER A 126 9.92 -5.95 0.01
C SER A 126 9.98 -5.09 1.26
N LEU A 127 10.45 -5.68 2.36
CA LEU A 127 10.54 -5.03 3.67
C LEU A 127 12.00 -4.70 3.96
N TYR A 128 12.25 -3.43 4.29
CA TYR A 128 13.61 -2.91 4.51
C TYR A 128 13.75 -2.35 5.91
N THR A 129 14.96 -2.36 6.41
CA THR A 129 15.38 -1.78 7.69
C THR A 129 14.74 -2.49 8.88
N ASP A 130 15.45 -3.48 9.35
CA ASP A 130 15.09 -4.29 10.52
C ASP A 130 13.69 -4.88 10.44
N PRO A 131 13.33 -5.53 9.33
CA PRO A 131 11.99 -6.09 9.20
C PRO A 131 11.79 -7.28 10.12
N ILE A 132 10.57 -7.41 10.64
CA ILE A 132 10.10 -8.58 11.36
C ILE A 132 8.81 -9.04 10.72
N LEU A 133 8.75 -10.32 10.37
CA LEU A 133 7.57 -10.93 9.75
C LEU A 133 7.07 -12.07 10.64
N TRP A 134 5.78 -12.06 10.95
CA TRP A 134 5.12 -13.14 11.67
C TRP A 134 4.15 -13.85 10.74
N GLN A 135 4.30 -15.16 10.63
CA GLN A 135 3.40 -16.02 9.86
C GLN A 135 3.03 -17.21 10.75
N GLY A 136 1.81 -17.21 11.30
CA GLY A 136 1.40 -18.19 12.27
C GLY A 136 2.36 -18.18 13.47
N PRO A 137 2.91 -19.35 13.87
CA PRO A 137 3.84 -19.40 15.00
C PRO A 137 5.27 -19.02 14.63
N GLN A 138 5.56 -18.70 13.38
CA GLN A 138 6.91 -18.37 12.91
C GLN A 138 7.18 -16.90 12.98
N GLN A 139 8.40 -16.54 13.36
CA GLN A 139 8.90 -15.17 13.32
C GLN A 139 10.19 -15.15 12.49
N LEU A 140 10.23 -14.29 11.47
CA LEU A 140 11.34 -14.16 10.54
C LEU A 140 11.99 -12.81 10.72
N LEU A 141 13.32 -12.77 10.78
CA LEU A 141 14.10 -11.54 10.91
C LEU A 141 15.24 -11.56 9.88
N GLY A 142 15.65 -10.39 9.42
CA GLY A 142 16.76 -10.24 8.48
C GLY A 142 17.02 -8.77 8.21
N GLU A 143 17.92 -8.47 7.29
CA GLU A 143 18.15 -7.10 6.84
C GLU A 143 17.11 -6.67 5.83
N GLU A 144 16.66 -7.60 5.01
CA GLU A 144 15.61 -7.42 4.02
C GLU A 144 14.79 -8.70 3.92
N ILE A 145 13.47 -8.56 3.85
CA ILE A 145 12.57 -9.70 3.65
C ILE A 145 11.72 -9.43 2.42
N LYS A 146 11.72 -10.34 1.47
CA LYS A 146 10.81 -10.32 0.32
C LYS A 146 9.74 -11.38 0.51
N VAL A 147 8.49 -10.97 0.41
CA VAL A 147 7.34 -11.84 0.60
C VAL A 147 6.53 -11.88 -0.70
N TYR A 148 6.39 -13.06 -1.27
CA TYR A 148 5.61 -13.27 -2.48
C TYR A 148 4.26 -13.83 -2.09
N MET A 149 3.19 -13.14 -2.49
CA MET A 149 1.85 -13.40 -2.02
C MET A 149 0.96 -13.93 -3.14
N ASN A 150 0.01 -14.77 -2.76
CA ASN A 150 -1.10 -15.14 -3.62
C ASN A 150 -2.41 -14.69 -2.96
N ASP A 151 -3.56 -15.08 -3.50
CA ASP A 151 -4.86 -14.57 -3.09
C ASP A 151 -5.19 -14.77 -1.61
N SER A 152 -4.69 -15.83 -0.99
CA SER A 152 -5.09 -16.18 0.37
C SER A 152 -3.94 -16.48 1.33
N THR A 153 -2.71 -16.67 0.82
CA THR A 153 -1.56 -17.03 1.66
C THR A 153 -0.29 -16.37 1.16
N ILE A 154 0.77 -16.47 1.98
CA ILE A 154 2.12 -16.23 1.51
C ILE A 154 2.54 -17.44 0.68
N ASP A 155 2.95 -17.19 -0.56
CA ASP A 155 3.46 -18.24 -1.44
C ASP A 155 4.86 -18.67 -0.97
N TRP A 156 5.76 -17.69 -0.80
CA TRP A 156 7.07 -17.93 -0.20
C TRP A 156 7.70 -16.61 0.26
N ALA A 157 8.70 -16.72 1.13
CA ALA A 157 9.43 -15.57 1.64
C ALA A 157 10.93 -15.79 1.46
N HIS A 158 11.66 -14.73 1.10
CA HIS A 158 13.11 -14.73 0.95
C HIS A 158 13.71 -13.75 1.94
N ILE A 159 14.50 -14.25 2.88
CA ILE A 159 15.17 -13.45 3.89
C ILE A 159 16.61 -13.24 3.44
N ILE A 160 17.02 -11.98 3.38
CA ILE A 160 18.34 -11.59 2.87
C ILE A 160 19.19 -11.12 4.03
N ASN A 161 20.42 -11.65 4.11
CA ASN A 161 21.46 -11.34 5.09
C ASN A 161 21.01 -11.54 6.54
N GLN A 162 21.90 -12.11 7.37
CA GLN A 162 21.70 -12.32 8.81
C GLN A 162 20.30 -12.87 9.14
N ALA A 163 19.83 -13.80 8.33
CA ALA A 163 18.51 -14.37 8.48
C ALA A 163 18.39 -15.16 9.77
N LEU A 164 17.29 -14.94 10.49
CA LEU A 164 16.94 -15.70 11.68
C LEU A 164 15.46 -16.04 11.62
N ALA A 165 15.13 -17.31 11.81
CA ALA A 165 13.76 -17.78 11.89
C ALA A 165 13.54 -18.37 13.28
N VAL A 166 12.49 -17.92 13.96
CA VAL A 166 12.12 -18.40 15.28
C VAL A 166 10.68 -18.91 15.23
N GLU A 167 10.48 -20.10 15.70
CA GLU A 167 9.15 -20.68 15.87
C GLU A 167 8.71 -20.48 17.31
N MET A 168 7.53 -19.86 17.44
CA MET A 168 6.97 -19.56 18.76
C MET A 168 5.90 -20.56 19.16
#